data_9f86962b527d1c696116500ea204bbe9
#
_entry.id   9f86962b527d1c696116500ea204bbe9
#
_cell.length_a   1.000
_cell.length_b   1.000
_cell.length_c   1.000
_cell.angle_alpha   90.00
_cell.angle_beta   90.00
_cell.angle_gamma   90.00
#
_symmetry.space_group_name_H-M   'P 1'
#
loop_
_entity.id
_entity.type
_entity.pdbx_description
1 polymer ?
#
loop_
_entity_poly.entity_id
_entity_poly.type
_entity_poly.pdbx_seq_one_letter_code
_entity_poly.pdbx_strand_id
1 'polypeptide(L)'
;MNFAAAVLAIVVLGATPALSAGFEQVMVPDPSGAPLEVGIWYPSEAPATSQPLGPFEQTVAIGGAVAGHGLPLVVMSHGTGGSFTGHYDTALALVEAGFVVAAVTHTGDNYRERTLVGRPENRPRHIKILIDYMLAAWRQHDTIDPSRISMFGFSAGGFTALVAIGGTPDMSTVAPYCAAHPDEWTCRMIKDRNIISVSADTTGQSRTVPDWVHDPRIAAAVIASPALGYAFSAKSLSAVTVPIQLWRGDSDEILPHPNYAQAVYDRLSVKPEYHVVPNAGHFAFLAPCTPSLAAMVPEICHDPEHFDRTAFHREFNPAVVAFFRAKLPAH
;
A
#
# COMPACT_ATOMS: atom_id res chain seq x y z
N MET A 1 -57.91 49.59 -6.73
CA MET A 1 -57.47 48.21 -7.15
C MET A 1 -55.93 48.20 -7.06
N ASN A 2 -55.39 47.62 -5.97
CA ASN A 2 -53.95 47.52 -5.75
C ASN A 2 -53.45 46.15 -6.26
N PHE A 3 -52.65 46.15 -7.30
CA PHE A 3 -51.93 44.96 -7.76
C PHE A 3 -50.64 44.80 -6.97
N ALA A 4 -50.60 43.80 -6.13
CA ALA A 4 -49.35 43.39 -5.49
C ALA A 4 -48.54 42.50 -6.47
N ALA A 5 -47.38 42.96 -6.90
CA ALA A 5 -46.47 42.17 -7.72
C ALA A 5 -45.68 41.18 -6.79
N ALA A 6 -45.91 39.91 -6.96
CA ALA A 6 -45.14 38.86 -6.29
C ALA A 6 -43.79 38.69 -7.03
N VAL A 7 -42.68 39.01 -6.35
CA VAL A 7 -41.32 38.74 -6.84
C VAL A 7 -40.98 37.28 -6.52
N LEU A 8 -40.88 36.44 -7.54
CA LEU A 8 -40.44 35.05 -7.44
C LEU A 8 -38.89 35.03 -7.38
N ALA A 9 -38.33 34.78 -6.21
CA ALA A 9 -36.88 34.58 -6.05
C ALA A 9 -36.50 33.18 -6.54
N ILE A 10 -35.82 33.11 -7.69
CA ILE A 10 -35.23 31.87 -8.20
C ILE A 10 -33.96 31.60 -7.40
N VAL A 11 -34.03 30.63 -6.47
CA VAL A 11 -32.82 30.08 -5.81
C VAL A 11 -32.13 29.15 -6.81
N VAL A 12 -31.06 29.62 -7.43
CA VAL A 12 -30.16 28.78 -8.22
C VAL A 12 -29.33 27.95 -7.24
N LEU A 13 -29.76 26.70 -7.01
CA LEU A 13 -28.91 25.70 -6.37
C LEU A 13 -27.73 25.44 -7.33
N GLY A 14 -26.61 26.07 -7.08
CA GLY A 14 -25.36 25.72 -7.75
C GLY A 14 -25.02 24.25 -7.45
N ALA A 15 -25.03 23.38 -8.46
CA ALA A 15 -24.48 22.03 -8.34
C ALA A 15 -22.99 22.20 -8.00
N THR A 16 -22.57 21.76 -6.82
CA THR A 16 -21.14 21.59 -6.53
C THR A 16 -20.57 20.62 -7.57
N PRO A 17 -19.49 20.97 -8.27
CA PRO A 17 -18.88 20.03 -9.21
C PRO A 17 -18.52 18.74 -8.47
N ALA A 18 -18.88 17.60 -9.07
CA ALA A 18 -18.46 16.31 -8.54
C ALA A 18 -16.93 16.24 -8.65
N LEU A 19 -16.26 15.93 -7.52
CA LEU A 19 -14.82 15.74 -7.52
C LEU A 19 -14.45 14.53 -8.39
N SER A 20 -13.41 14.70 -9.19
CA SER A 20 -12.74 13.63 -9.95
C SER A 20 -11.43 13.25 -9.27
N ALA A 21 -10.83 12.15 -9.70
CA ALA A 21 -9.46 11.83 -9.31
C ALA A 21 -8.47 12.57 -10.22
N GLY A 22 -7.66 13.46 -9.66
CA GLY A 22 -6.46 13.98 -10.30
C GLY A 22 -5.35 12.91 -10.25
N PHE A 23 -4.42 12.94 -11.21
CA PHE A 23 -3.29 12.02 -11.25
C PHE A 23 -2.01 12.68 -11.75
N GLU A 24 -0.89 12.33 -11.12
CA GLU A 24 0.47 12.64 -11.57
C GLU A 24 1.36 11.41 -11.41
N GLN A 25 2.26 11.20 -12.37
CA GLN A 25 3.39 10.28 -12.23
C GLN A 25 4.67 11.09 -12.14
N VAL A 26 5.46 10.82 -11.09
CA VAL A 26 6.70 11.55 -10.82
C VAL A 26 7.87 10.62 -10.56
N MET A 27 9.09 11.13 -10.74
CA MET A 27 10.33 10.46 -10.35
C MET A 27 10.87 11.15 -9.09
N VAL A 28 10.80 10.48 -7.95
CA VAL A 28 11.27 11.02 -6.67
C VAL A 28 12.75 10.70 -6.51
N PRO A 29 13.63 11.70 -6.33
CA PRO A 29 15.06 11.45 -6.15
C PRO A 29 15.35 10.58 -4.93
N ASP A 30 16.18 9.54 -5.10
CA ASP A 30 16.71 8.71 -4.02
C ASP A 30 18.23 9.02 -3.89
N PRO A 31 18.68 9.60 -2.76
CA PRO A 31 20.10 9.94 -2.56
C PRO A 31 21.04 8.71 -2.58
N SER A 32 20.48 7.51 -2.40
CA SER A 32 21.27 6.26 -2.29
C SER A 32 21.01 5.28 -3.43
N GLY A 33 20.23 5.66 -4.44
CA GLY A 33 19.84 4.76 -5.51
C GLY A 33 19.26 5.46 -6.73
N ALA A 34 18.68 4.67 -7.62
CA ALA A 34 17.92 5.22 -8.75
C ALA A 34 16.62 5.89 -8.24
N PRO A 35 16.14 6.94 -8.94
CA PRO A 35 14.91 7.60 -8.57
C PRO A 35 13.72 6.65 -8.47
N LEU A 36 12.83 6.90 -7.51
CA LEU A 36 11.62 6.13 -7.28
C LEU A 36 10.51 6.60 -8.23
N GLU A 37 9.93 5.68 -8.98
CA GLU A 37 8.72 5.94 -9.75
C GLU A 37 7.52 5.94 -8.81
N VAL A 38 6.73 7.02 -8.85
CA VAL A 38 5.59 7.22 -7.94
C VAL A 38 4.35 7.66 -8.72
N GLY A 39 3.23 7.00 -8.48
CA GLY A 39 1.90 7.48 -8.87
C GLY A 39 1.25 8.23 -7.73
N ILE A 40 0.69 9.41 -8.01
CA ILE A 40 0.01 10.27 -7.03
C ILE A 40 -1.41 10.52 -7.51
N TRP A 41 -2.41 10.10 -6.72
CA TRP A 41 -3.83 10.38 -6.94
C TRP A 41 -4.33 11.37 -5.89
N TYR A 42 -5.22 12.26 -6.26
CA TYR A 42 -5.73 13.29 -5.36
C TYR A 42 -7.11 13.80 -5.81
N PRO A 43 -7.94 14.35 -4.92
CA PRO A 43 -9.19 15.01 -5.30
C PRO A 43 -8.94 16.19 -6.26
N SER A 44 -9.73 16.31 -7.34
CA SER A 44 -9.60 17.40 -8.32
C SER A 44 -10.97 17.80 -8.86
N GLU A 45 -11.13 19.07 -9.24
CA GLU A 45 -12.30 19.58 -9.96
C GLU A 45 -12.09 19.56 -11.49
N ALA A 46 -10.88 19.20 -11.94
CA ALA A 46 -10.58 19.13 -13.37
C ALA A 46 -11.30 17.95 -14.03
N PRO A 47 -11.73 18.08 -15.29
CA PRO A 47 -12.44 17.00 -15.99
C PRO A 47 -11.54 15.79 -16.15
N ALA A 48 -12.02 14.62 -15.70
CA ALA A 48 -11.33 13.34 -15.85
C ALA A 48 -11.67 12.67 -17.18
N THR A 49 -10.69 11.99 -17.74
CA THR A 49 -10.84 11.19 -18.97
C THR A 49 -10.21 9.81 -18.77
N SER A 50 -10.62 8.81 -19.56
CA SER A 50 -9.97 7.50 -19.51
C SER A 50 -8.51 7.59 -19.98
N GLN A 51 -7.60 7.05 -19.17
CA GLN A 51 -6.16 7.07 -19.39
C GLN A 51 -5.57 5.68 -19.19
N PRO A 52 -4.68 5.21 -20.06
CA PRO A 52 -3.91 3.99 -19.84
C PRO A 52 -2.79 4.27 -18.82
N LEU A 53 -2.93 3.73 -17.60
CA LEU A 53 -1.93 3.83 -16.53
C LEU A 53 -1.40 2.43 -16.19
N GLY A 54 -0.25 2.08 -16.76
CA GLY A 54 0.28 0.72 -16.75
C GLY A 54 -0.68 -0.26 -17.45
N PRO A 55 -1.05 -1.39 -16.84
CA PRO A 55 -1.95 -2.36 -17.45
C PRO A 55 -3.46 -2.04 -17.24
N PHE A 56 -3.79 -0.88 -16.70
CA PHE A 56 -5.15 -0.50 -16.31
C PHE A 56 -5.62 0.76 -17.04
N GLU A 57 -6.90 0.78 -17.38
CA GLU A 57 -7.60 2.01 -17.79
C GLU A 57 -8.17 2.68 -16.54
N GLN A 58 -7.84 3.95 -16.33
CA GLN A 58 -8.32 4.73 -15.19
C GLN A 58 -8.93 6.05 -15.66
N THR A 59 -10.07 6.43 -15.07
CA THR A 59 -10.69 7.73 -15.35
C THR A 59 -10.11 8.77 -14.39
N VAL A 60 -9.15 9.57 -14.89
CA VAL A 60 -8.41 10.56 -14.09
C VAL A 60 -8.17 11.87 -14.86
N ALA A 61 -7.97 12.95 -14.10
CA ALA A 61 -7.57 14.26 -14.59
C ALA A 61 -6.04 14.40 -14.47
N ILE A 62 -5.31 14.20 -15.59
CA ILE A 62 -3.85 14.29 -15.59
C ILE A 62 -3.41 15.72 -15.28
N GLY A 63 -2.60 15.90 -14.23
CA GLY A 63 -2.03 17.18 -13.83
C GLY A 63 -3.05 18.23 -13.37
N GLY A 64 -4.29 17.83 -13.06
CA GLY A 64 -5.30 18.73 -12.48
C GLY A 64 -4.83 19.34 -11.15
N ALA A 65 -5.41 20.50 -10.77
CA ALA A 65 -5.16 21.06 -9.45
C ALA A 65 -5.81 20.22 -8.35
N VAL A 66 -5.18 20.13 -7.18
CA VAL A 66 -5.77 19.50 -5.99
C VAL A 66 -6.97 20.32 -5.52
N ALA A 67 -8.08 19.66 -5.27
CA ALA A 67 -9.26 20.24 -4.66
C ALA A 67 -9.23 20.02 -3.13
N GLY A 68 -9.23 21.12 -2.37
CA GLY A 68 -9.21 21.11 -0.91
C GLY A 68 -7.84 21.38 -0.30
N HIS A 69 -7.83 21.46 1.03
CA HIS A 69 -6.66 21.72 1.86
C HIS A 69 -6.73 20.86 3.13
N GLY A 70 -5.59 20.65 3.79
CA GLY A 70 -5.52 19.84 4.99
C GLY A 70 -5.89 18.37 4.72
N LEU A 71 -5.59 17.87 3.51
CA LEU A 71 -5.96 16.54 3.08
C LEU A 71 -5.08 15.49 3.75
N PRO A 72 -5.63 14.36 4.19
CA PRO A 72 -4.83 13.24 4.69
C PRO A 72 -4.06 12.57 3.55
N LEU A 73 -2.87 12.07 3.87
CA LEU A 73 -2.00 11.33 2.95
C LEU A 73 -2.02 9.82 3.26
N VAL A 74 -2.21 9.00 2.23
CA VAL A 74 -1.94 7.56 2.29
C VAL A 74 -0.75 7.24 1.41
N VAL A 75 0.32 6.68 1.97
CA VAL A 75 1.42 6.11 1.19
C VAL A 75 1.21 4.62 0.98
N MET A 76 1.46 4.11 -0.23
CA MET A 76 1.22 2.71 -0.58
C MET A 76 2.50 1.98 -0.97
N SER A 77 2.65 0.74 -0.47
CA SER A 77 3.76 -0.17 -0.76
C SER A 77 3.22 -1.48 -1.34
N HIS A 78 3.60 -1.77 -2.57
CA HIS A 78 3.19 -2.98 -3.30
C HIS A 78 3.92 -4.26 -2.83
N GLY A 79 3.41 -5.42 -3.22
CA GLY A 79 4.06 -6.73 -3.02
C GLY A 79 5.34 -6.91 -3.87
N THR A 80 6.08 -7.99 -3.64
CA THR A 80 7.29 -8.32 -4.42
C THR A 80 6.98 -8.33 -5.92
N GLY A 81 7.79 -7.62 -6.70
CA GLY A 81 7.67 -7.55 -8.15
C GLY A 81 6.48 -6.75 -8.67
N GLY A 82 5.80 -5.96 -7.82
CA GLY A 82 4.66 -5.12 -8.20
C GLY A 82 5.06 -3.74 -8.73
N SER A 83 4.13 -2.80 -8.68
CA SER A 83 4.31 -1.41 -9.08
C SER A 83 3.30 -0.51 -8.35
N PHE A 84 3.42 0.80 -8.56
CA PHE A 84 2.49 1.79 -8.02
C PHE A 84 1.02 1.56 -8.47
N THR A 85 0.80 0.87 -9.59
CA THR A 85 -0.55 0.64 -10.13
C THR A 85 -1.28 -0.54 -9.51
N GLY A 86 -0.59 -1.40 -8.72
CA GLY A 86 -1.15 -2.67 -8.25
C GLY A 86 -2.39 -2.57 -7.36
N HIS A 87 -2.64 -1.39 -6.78
CA HIS A 87 -3.77 -1.10 -5.89
C HIS A 87 -4.49 0.19 -6.29
N TYR A 88 -4.55 0.47 -7.59
CA TYR A 88 -5.10 1.73 -8.10
C TYR A 88 -6.57 1.93 -7.75
N ASP A 89 -7.35 0.89 -7.69
CA ASP A 89 -8.78 0.94 -7.34
C ASP A 89 -8.99 1.32 -5.87
N THR A 90 -8.14 0.82 -4.96
CA THR A 90 -8.08 1.27 -3.57
C THR A 90 -7.63 2.74 -3.48
N ALA A 91 -6.66 3.15 -4.32
CA ALA A 91 -6.23 4.55 -4.39
C ALA A 91 -7.38 5.47 -4.85
N LEU A 92 -8.14 5.07 -5.89
CA LEU A 92 -9.30 5.83 -6.37
C LEU A 92 -10.39 5.94 -5.30
N ALA A 93 -10.69 4.85 -4.57
CA ALA A 93 -11.68 4.88 -3.48
C ALA A 93 -11.25 5.82 -2.33
N LEU A 94 -9.97 5.89 -2.02
CA LEU A 94 -9.42 6.83 -1.05
C LEU A 94 -9.51 8.27 -1.54
N VAL A 95 -9.23 8.53 -2.81
CA VAL A 95 -9.35 9.87 -3.40
C VAL A 95 -10.79 10.36 -3.40
N GLU A 96 -11.76 9.51 -3.75
CA GLU A 96 -13.19 9.80 -3.65
C GLU A 96 -13.59 10.15 -2.20
N ALA A 97 -12.88 9.57 -1.24
CA ALA A 97 -13.06 9.83 0.18
C ALA A 97 -12.31 11.09 0.69
N GLY A 98 -11.58 11.81 -0.17
CA GLY A 98 -10.88 13.05 0.14
C GLY A 98 -9.42 12.88 0.57
N PHE A 99 -8.78 11.76 0.29
CA PHE A 99 -7.37 11.51 0.58
C PHE A 99 -6.47 11.86 -0.62
N VAL A 100 -5.24 12.28 -0.34
CA VAL A 100 -4.13 12.20 -1.29
C VAL A 100 -3.48 10.84 -1.14
N VAL A 101 -3.21 10.15 -2.24
CA VAL A 101 -2.58 8.83 -2.25
C VAL A 101 -1.29 8.88 -3.06
N ALA A 102 -0.19 8.40 -2.48
CA ALA A 102 1.09 8.28 -3.17
C ALA A 102 1.59 6.82 -3.10
N ALA A 103 1.70 6.17 -4.26
CA ALA A 103 2.14 4.78 -4.35
C ALA A 103 3.52 4.71 -5.03
N VAL A 104 4.48 4.03 -4.38
CA VAL A 104 5.84 3.88 -4.89
C VAL A 104 6.00 2.59 -5.70
N THR A 105 6.78 2.64 -6.79
CA THR A 105 7.39 1.46 -7.40
C THR A 105 8.79 1.30 -6.81
N HIS A 106 8.99 0.27 -5.98
CA HIS A 106 10.27 0.06 -5.28
C HIS A 106 11.38 -0.31 -6.25
N THR A 107 12.44 0.49 -6.30
CA THR A 107 13.63 0.21 -7.11
C THR A 107 14.27 -1.11 -6.69
N GLY A 108 14.61 -1.95 -7.66
CA GLY A 108 15.22 -3.26 -7.44
C GLY A 108 14.27 -4.36 -6.97
N ASP A 109 13.00 -4.05 -6.69
CA ASP A 109 11.96 -5.03 -6.36
C ASP A 109 10.61 -4.63 -6.97
N ASN A 110 10.55 -4.66 -8.28
CA ASN A 110 9.36 -4.33 -9.08
C ASN A 110 9.24 -5.25 -10.30
N TYR A 111 8.21 -5.03 -11.12
CA TYR A 111 7.92 -5.87 -12.28
C TYR A 111 9.00 -5.83 -13.38
N ARG A 112 9.81 -4.77 -13.45
CA ARG A 112 10.94 -4.62 -14.41
C ARG A 112 12.24 -5.17 -13.84
N GLU A 113 12.45 -5.01 -12.53
CA GLU A 113 13.73 -5.26 -11.89
C GLU A 113 13.52 -5.95 -10.53
N ARG A 114 14.27 -7.04 -10.31
CA ARG A 114 14.15 -7.86 -9.09
C ARG A 114 15.52 -8.13 -8.43
N THR A 115 16.49 -7.25 -8.67
CA THR A 115 17.87 -7.39 -8.20
C THR A 115 18.02 -7.23 -6.68
N LEU A 116 17.07 -6.50 -6.03
CA LEU A 116 17.08 -6.20 -4.61
C LEU A 116 15.93 -6.87 -3.83
N VAL A 117 15.28 -7.89 -4.37
CA VAL A 117 14.22 -8.64 -3.66
C VAL A 117 14.71 -9.20 -2.32
N GLY A 118 15.99 -9.59 -2.21
CA GLY A 118 16.62 -10.03 -0.96
C GLY A 118 17.10 -8.90 -0.03
N ARG A 119 16.76 -7.65 -0.32
CA ARG A 119 17.16 -6.45 0.44
C ARG A 119 15.94 -5.71 0.96
N PRO A 120 15.14 -6.31 1.83
CA PRO A 120 13.87 -5.75 2.29
C PRO A 120 14.04 -4.43 3.06
N GLU A 121 15.23 -4.15 3.60
CA GLU A 121 15.59 -2.90 4.28
C GLU A 121 15.50 -1.64 3.41
N ASN A 122 15.58 -1.78 2.08
CA ASN A 122 15.43 -0.64 1.18
C ASN A 122 14.00 -0.10 1.14
N ARG A 123 12.99 -0.96 1.30
CA ARG A 123 11.59 -0.59 1.13
C ARG A 123 11.08 0.41 2.18
N PRO A 124 11.33 0.25 3.51
CA PRO A 124 10.95 1.27 4.50
C PRO A 124 11.67 2.60 4.27
N ARG A 125 12.93 2.58 3.80
CA ARG A 125 13.67 3.78 3.41
C ARG A 125 12.99 4.50 2.23
N HIS A 126 12.52 3.77 1.22
CA HIS A 126 11.77 4.34 0.09
C HIS A 126 10.45 4.99 0.55
N ILE A 127 9.75 4.41 1.53
CA ILE A 127 8.55 5.01 2.13
C ILE A 127 8.87 6.33 2.82
N LYS A 128 9.95 6.38 3.62
CA LYS A 128 10.39 7.63 4.24
C LYS A 128 10.72 8.71 3.21
N ILE A 129 11.47 8.38 2.16
CA ILE A 129 11.80 9.29 1.06
C ILE A 129 10.51 9.80 0.39
N LEU A 130 9.55 8.91 0.15
CA LEU A 130 8.26 9.29 -0.43
C LEU A 130 7.49 10.28 0.45
N ILE A 131 7.40 10.02 1.76
CA ILE A 131 6.74 10.93 2.71
C ILE A 131 7.46 12.29 2.73
N ASP A 132 8.80 12.29 2.79
CA ASP A 132 9.60 13.52 2.77
C ASP A 132 9.33 14.33 1.50
N TYR A 133 9.28 13.67 0.33
CA TYR A 133 8.96 14.30 -0.94
C TYR A 133 7.53 14.89 -0.95
N MET A 134 6.55 14.11 -0.53
CA MET A 134 5.14 14.54 -0.51
C MET A 134 4.89 15.75 0.36
N LEU A 135 5.64 15.91 1.46
CA LEU A 135 5.48 17.01 2.41
C LEU A 135 6.32 18.25 2.11
N ALA A 136 7.32 18.15 1.22
CA ALA A 136 8.25 19.26 1.02
C ALA A 136 8.54 19.61 -0.44
N ALA A 137 8.51 18.64 -1.35
CA ALA A 137 8.95 18.84 -2.74
C ALA A 137 7.86 18.60 -3.80
N TRP A 138 6.79 17.88 -3.45
CA TRP A 138 5.65 17.77 -4.34
C TRP A 138 5.02 19.15 -4.55
N ARG A 139 4.74 19.53 -5.80
CA ARG A 139 4.30 20.91 -6.13
C ARG A 139 3.01 21.36 -5.41
N GLN A 140 2.21 20.43 -4.91
CA GLN A 140 0.96 20.69 -4.18
C GLN A 140 1.06 20.22 -2.71
N HIS A 141 2.29 20.14 -2.15
CA HIS A 141 2.56 19.65 -0.80
C HIS A 141 1.83 20.43 0.30
N ASP A 142 1.54 21.70 0.09
CA ASP A 142 0.83 22.59 1.01
C ASP A 142 -0.67 22.23 1.18
N THR A 143 -1.20 21.37 0.32
CA THR A 143 -2.57 20.86 0.45
C THR A 143 -2.68 19.67 1.44
N ILE A 144 -1.56 19.07 1.85
CA ILE A 144 -1.50 17.91 2.74
C ILE A 144 -1.43 18.36 4.21
N ASP A 145 -2.19 17.68 5.09
CA ASP A 145 -2.02 17.77 6.53
C ASP A 145 -0.90 16.80 6.99
N PRO A 146 0.25 17.32 7.45
CA PRO A 146 1.38 16.48 7.84
C PRO A 146 1.12 15.65 9.12
N SER A 147 0.07 15.92 9.87
CA SER A 147 -0.33 15.16 11.05
C SER A 147 -1.25 13.97 10.71
N ARG A 148 -1.68 13.84 9.45
CA ARG A 148 -2.68 12.86 8.99
C ARG A 148 -2.11 11.94 7.91
N ILE A 149 -0.98 11.29 8.22
CA ILE A 149 -0.31 10.35 7.31
C ILE A 149 -0.64 8.92 7.73
N SER A 150 -0.98 8.09 6.75
CA SER A 150 -1.24 6.67 6.93
C SER A 150 -0.56 5.84 5.85
N MET A 151 -0.49 4.53 6.05
CA MET A 151 0.17 3.63 5.14
C MET A 151 -0.70 2.43 4.78
N PHE A 152 -0.70 2.05 3.51
CA PHE A 152 -1.22 0.78 3.01
C PHE A 152 -0.06 -0.08 2.53
N GLY A 153 -0.06 -1.37 2.88
CA GLY A 153 0.95 -2.31 2.42
C GLY A 153 0.41 -3.70 2.15
N PHE A 154 0.81 -4.28 1.01
CA PHE A 154 0.43 -5.64 0.62
C PHE A 154 1.66 -6.55 0.51
N SER A 155 1.59 -7.77 1.05
CA SER A 155 2.65 -8.80 0.94
C SER A 155 4.01 -8.27 1.44
N ALA A 156 5.04 -8.15 0.60
CA ALA A 156 6.29 -7.47 0.94
C ALA A 156 6.07 -6.00 1.35
N GLY A 157 5.03 -5.34 0.81
CA GLY A 157 4.58 -4.02 1.26
C GLY A 157 3.96 -4.04 2.65
N GLY A 158 3.29 -5.13 3.03
CA GLY A 158 2.78 -5.35 4.39
C GLY A 158 3.92 -5.51 5.41
N PHE A 159 4.98 -6.25 5.07
CA PHE A 159 6.22 -6.26 5.82
C PHE A 159 6.83 -4.85 5.94
N THR A 160 6.89 -4.13 4.83
CA THR A 160 7.40 -2.75 4.79
C THR A 160 6.61 -1.84 5.74
N ALA A 161 5.27 -1.98 5.76
CA ALA A 161 4.41 -1.21 6.65
C ALA A 161 4.68 -1.54 8.13
N LEU A 162 4.80 -2.82 8.50
CA LEU A 162 5.16 -3.21 9.86
C LEU A 162 6.48 -2.59 10.32
N VAL A 163 7.50 -2.59 9.44
CA VAL A 163 8.78 -1.96 9.74
C VAL A 163 8.62 -0.44 9.84
N ALA A 164 8.00 0.20 8.87
CA ALA A 164 7.86 1.65 8.84
C ALA A 164 7.16 2.21 10.10
N ILE A 165 6.24 1.47 10.70
CA ILE A 165 5.52 1.87 11.92
C ILE A 165 6.18 1.40 13.23
N GLY A 166 7.41 0.86 13.20
CA GLY A 166 8.21 0.55 14.39
C GLY A 166 8.60 -0.91 14.60
N GLY A 167 8.19 -1.82 13.71
CA GLY A 167 8.58 -3.23 13.77
C GLY A 167 10.06 -3.43 13.44
N THR A 168 10.73 -4.32 14.18
CA THR A 168 12.15 -4.66 13.97
C THR A 168 12.29 -6.16 13.72
N PRO A 169 12.23 -6.63 12.46
CA PRO A 169 12.28 -8.07 12.15
C PRO A 169 13.66 -8.66 12.41
N ASP A 170 13.69 -9.90 12.86
CA ASP A 170 14.92 -10.71 12.98
C ASP A 170 15.08 -11.54 11.70
N MET A 171 15.90 -11.06 10.78
CA MET A 171 16.14 -11.73 9.50
C MET A 171 16.96 -13.02 9.64
N SER A 172 17.59 -13.28 10.80
CA SER A 172 18.29 -14.55 11.05
C SER A 172 17.33 -15.74 11.13
N THR A 173 16.05 -15.49 11.36
CA THR A 173 14.99 -16.52 11.40
C THR A 173 14.63 -17.08 10.03
N VAL A 174 14.98 -16.37 8.93
CA VAL A 174 14.56 -16.75 7.56
C VAL A 174 15.15 -18.10 7.14
N ALA A 175 16.44 -18.29 7.32
CA ALA A 175 17.10 -19.55 6.91
C ALA A 175 16.61 -20.79 7.71
N PRO A 176 16.52 -20.75 9.06
CA PRO A 176 15.91 -21.82 9.83
C PRO A 176 14.44 -22.08 9.46
N TYR A 177 13.66 -21.03 9.25
CA TYR A 177 12.27 -21.16 8.84
C TYR A 177 12.15 -21.89 7.50
N CYS A 178 12.92 -21.47 6.50
CA CYS A 178 12.89 -22.11 5.18
C CYS A 178 13.47 -23.52 5.17
N ALA A 179 14.38 -23.86 6.09
CA ALA A 179 14.82 -25.25 6.28
C ALA A 179 13.68 -26.16 6.81
N ALA A 180 12.80 -25.61 7.63
CA ALA A 180 11.63 -26.31 8.16
C ALA A 180 10.43 -26.31 7.19
N HIS A 181 10.34 -25.34 6.28
CA HIS A 181 9.22 -25.12 5.34
C HIS A 181 9.72 -25.02 3.88
N PRO A 182 10.47 -26.01 3.34
CA PRO A 182 11.14 -25.90 2.05
C PRO A 182 10.17 -25.78 0.86
N ASP A 183 8.93 -26.23 1.04
CA ASP A 183 7.91 -26.25 -0.02
C ASP A 183 7.05 -24.98 -0.06
N GLU A 184 7.20 -24.08 0.91
CA GLU A 184 6.51 -22.79 0.85
C GLU A 184 7.05 -21.93 -0.29
N TRP A 185 6.15 -21.21 -0.97
CA TRP A 185 6.49 -20.40 -2.14
C TRP A 185 7.62 -19.40 -1.85
N THR A 186 7.57 -18.70 -0.73
CA THR A 186 8.61 -17.75 -0.30
C THR A 186 9.97 -18.41 -0.16
N CYS A 187 10.02 -19.61 0.41
CA CYS A 187 11.26 -20.34 0.63
C CYS A 187 11.83 -20.91 -0.68
N ARG A 188 10.97 -21.41 -1.58
CA ARG A 188 11.40 -21.78 -2.94
C ARG A 188 11.97 -20.58 -3.69
N MET A 189 11.27 -19.43 -3.67
CA MET A 189 11.74 -18.20 -4.32
C MET A 189 13.12 -17.74 -3.77
N ILE A 190 13.33 -17.81 -2.46
CA ILE A 190 14.62 -17.48 -1.82
C ILE A 190 15.72 -18.42 -2.31
N LYS A 191 15.44 -19.71 -2.37
CA LYS A 191 16.38 -20.74 -2.84
C LYS A 191 16.71 -20.59 -4.32
N ASP A 192 15.69 -20.49 -5.17
CA ASP A 192 15.83 -20.47 -6.63
C ASP A 192 16.57 -19.23 -7.13
N ARG A 193 16.43 -18.12 -6.42
CA ARG A 193 17.12 -16.84 -6.74
C ARG A 193 18.44 -16.68 -6.02
N ASN A 194 18.89 -17.68 -5.27
CA ASN A 194 20.10 -17.60 -4.44
C ASN A 194 20.13 -16.37 -3.53
N ILE A 195 18.96 -15.99 -2.99
CA ILE A 195 18.77 -14.82 -2.10
C ILE A 195 19.37 -15.11 -0.70
N ILE A 196 20.17 -16.16 -0.54
CA ILE A 196 20.64 -16.72 0.74
C ILE A 196 21.58 -15.78 1.50
N SER A 197 21.88 -14.61 1.02
CA SER A 197 22.82 -13.75 1.69
C SER A 197 22.21 -12.69 2.62
N VAL A 198 21.06 -12.95 3.24
CA VAL A 198 20.58 -12.05 4.30
C VAL A 198 21.38 -12.21 5.59
N SER A 199 22.11 -13.32 5.76
CA SER A 199 22.87 -13.61 7.00
C SER A 199 24.36 -13.88 6.83
N ALA A 200 24.89 -14.06 5.62
CA ALA A 200 26.32 -14.22 5.41
C ALA A 200 26.76 -13.62 4.09
N ASP A 201 27.65 -12.67 4.15
CA ASP A 201 28.51 -12.31 3.05
C ASP A 201 29.37 -13.56 2.70
N THR A 202 29.58 -13.81 1.40
CA THR A 202 30.48 -14.86 0.91
C THR A 202 31.93 -14.67 1.39
N THR A 203 32.24 -13.54 2.04
CA THR A 203 33.51 -13.24 2.70
C THR A 203 33.55 -13.60 4.17
N GLY A 204 32.46 -14.17 4.75
CA GLY A 204 32.39 -14.55 6.17
C GLY A 204 32.27 -13.38 7.14
N GLN A 205 32.05 -12.14 6.64
CA GLN A 205 31.76 -11.00 7.50
C GLN A 205 30.28 -11.04 7.91
N SER A 206 30.03 -11.00 9.22
CA SER A 206 28.67 -10.82 9.76
C SER A 206 28.13 -9.51 9.21
N ARG A 207 27.06 -9.57 8.37
CA ARG A 207 26.35 -8.35 8.00
C ARG A 207 25.86 -7.69 9.27
N THR A 208 26.22 -6.42 9.45
CA THR A 208 25.57 -5.59 10.46
C THR A 208 24.06 -5.67 10.27
N VAL A 209 23.33 -5.87 11.37
CA VAL A 209 21.86 -5.80 11.35
C VAL A 209 21.48 -4.50 10.63
N PRO A 210 20.64 -4.54 9.59
CA PRO A 210 20.23 -3.32 8.91
C PRO A 210 19.62 -2.35 9.90
N ASP A 211 19.96 -1.08 9.80
CA ASP A 211 19.22 -0.02 10.49
C ASP A 211 17.84 0.06 9.85
N TRP A 212 16.84 -0.53 10.52
CA TRP A 212 15.46 -0.48 10.07
C TRP A 212 14.92 0.95 10.16
N VAL A 213 14.45 1.47 9.03
CA VAL A 213 13.92 2.83 8.95
C VAL A 213 12.47 2.83 9.41
N HIS A 214 12.20 3.55 10.49
CA HIS A 214 10.86 3.85 11.00
C HIS A 214 10.46 5.28 10.64
N ASP A 215 9.18 5.53 10.48
CA ASP A 215 8.66 6.89 10.27
C ASP A 215 7.52 7.17 11.27
N PRO A 216 7.79 7.95 12.33
CA PRO A 216 6.82 8.24 13.39
C PRO A 216 5.65 9.13 12.94
N ARG A 217 5.69 9.67 11.71
CA ARG A 217 4.58 10.44 11.14
C ARG A 217 3.41 9.57 10.70
N ILE A 218 3.63 8.25 10.51
CA ILE A 218 2.57 7.32 10.11
C ILE A 218 1.67 7.05 11.32
N ALA A 219 0.43 7.53 11.26
CA ALA A 219 -0.53 7.47 12.36
C ALA A 219 -1.46 6.24 12.33
N ALA A 220 -1.59 5.57 11.19
CA ALA A 220 -2.40 4.34 11.03
C ALA A 220 -1.90 3.50 9.86
N ALA A 221 -2.13 2.19 9.88
CA ALA A 221 -1.73 1.31 8.79
C ALA A 221 -2.82 0.29 8.43
N VAL A 222 -3.02 0.05 7.12
CA VAL A 222 -3.72 -1.10 6.59
C VAL A 222 -2.69 -2.06 6.00
N ILE A 223 -2.73 -3.30 6.45
CA ILE A 223 -1.74 -4.33 6.13
C ILE A 223 -2.46 -5.55 5.60
N ALA A 224 -2.24 -5.89 4.33
CA ALA A 224 -2.83 -7.04 3.67
C ALA A 224 -1.77 -8.14 3.43
N SER A 225 -2.03 -9.34 3.92
CA SER A 225 -1.17 -10.54 3.78
C SER A 225 0.33 -10.22 3.92
N PRO A 226 0.81 -9.75 5.10
CA PRO A 226 2.21 -9.32 5.27
C PRO A 226 3.19 -10.49 5.10
N ALA A 227 4.23 -10.29 4.28
CA ALA A 227 5.32 -11.24 4.16
C ALA A 227 6.17 -11.30 5.45
N LEU A 228 6.95 -12.39 5.60
CA LEU A 228 7.92 -12.57 6.68
C LEU A 228 7.34 -12.36 8.10
N GLY A 229 6.05 -12.63 8.32
CA GLY A 229 5.40 -12.45 9.62
C GLY A 229 6.09 -13.24 10.74
N TYR A 230 6.66 -14.40 10.43
CA TYR A 230 7.44 -15.21 11.36
C TYR A 230 8.73 -14.54 11.85
N ALA A 231 9.26 -13.57 11.10
CA ALA A 231 10.48 -12.85 11.48
C ALA A 231 10.26 -11.79 12.59
N PHE A 232 9.01 -11.54 12.97
CA PHE A 232 8.69 -10.62 14.06
C PHE A 232 8.39 -11.39 15.34
N SER A 233 9.03 -11.04 16.43
CA SER A 233 8.69 -11.48 17.79
C SER A 233 7.79 -10.46 18.50
N ALA A 234 7.16 -10.82 19.62
CA ALA A 234 6.40 -9.87 20.43
C ALA A 234 7.28 -8.69 20.89
N LYS A 235 8.56 -8.95 21.21
CA LYS A 235 9.52 -7.90 21.57
C LYS A 235 9.81 -6.98 20.39
N SER A 236 9.98 -7.50 19.18
CA SER A 236 10.31 -6.72 18.00
C SER A 236 9.11 -5.91 17.45
N LEU A 237 7.89 -6.24 17.86
CA LEU A 237 6.67 -5.47 17.57
C LEU A 237 6.24 -4.57 18.73
N SER A 238 6.98 -4.51 19.83
CA SER A 238 6.56 -3.73 21.02
C SER A 238 6.48 -2.23 20.79
N ALA A 239 7.23 -1.70 19.83
CA ALA A 239 7.19 -0.28 19.44
C ALA A 239 6.05 0.04 18.46
N VAL A 240 5.35 -0.96 17.94
CA VAL A 240 4.20 -0.77 17.03
C VAL A 240 2.97 -0.46 17.88
N THR A 241 2.60 0.81 17.95
CA THR A 241 1.50 1.31 18.79
C THR A 241 0.36 1.96 18.00
N VAL A 242 0.59 2.26 16.73
CA VAL A 242 -0.45 2.84 15.86
C VAL A 242 -1.55 1.83 15.54
N PRO A 243 -2.81 2.28 15.34
CA PRO A 243 -3.88 1.40 14.93
C PRO A 243 -3.59 0.72 13.60
N ILE A 244 -3.88 -0.57 13.53
CA ILE A 244 -3.70 -1.41 12.35
C ILE A 244 -5.03 -2.07 11.98
N GLN A 245 -5.35 -2.10 10.68
CA GLN A 245 -6.30 -3.01 10.08
C GLN A 245 -5.50 -4.10 9.33
N LEU A 246 -5.60 -5.34 9.79
CA LEU A 246 -4.83 -6.48 9.29
C LEU A 246 -5.73 -7.44 8.52
N TRP A 247 -5.39 -7.73 7.27
CA TRP A 247 -6.14 -8.61 6.38
C TRP A 247 -5.33 -9.84 5.98
N ARG A 248 -6.01 -10.97 5.80
CA ARG A 248 -5.48 -12.16 5.11
C ARG A 248 -6.56 -12.92 4.36
N GLY A 249 -6.18 -13.60 3.30
CA GLY A 249 -6.98 -14.68 2.72
C GLY A 249 -6.92 -15.93 3.59
N ASP A 250 -8.00 -16.69 3.67
CA ASP A 250 -7.95 -17.99 4.37
C ASP A 250 -7.32 -19.08 3.50
N SER A 251 -7.33 -18.90 2.18
CA SER A 251 -6.74 -19.79 1.17
C SER A 251 -5.44 -19.23 0.57
N ASP A 252 -4.72 -18.35 1.32
CA ASP A 252 -3.44 -17.75 0.88
C ASP A 252 -2.36 -18.83 0.72
N GLU A 253 -2.09 -19.17 -0.54
CA GLU A 253 -1.14 -20.22 -0.95
C GLU A 253 0.33 -19.75 -0.97
N ILE A 254 0.54 -18.43 -0.94
CA ILE A 254 1.86 -17.81 -0.96
C ILE A 254 2.39 -17.61 0.46
N LEU A 255 1.53 -17.13 1.37
CA LEU A 255 1.83 -16.81 2.76
C LEU A 255 0.84 -17.54 3.68
N PRO A 256 0.98 -18.87 3.79
CA PRO A 256 -0.01 -19.71 4.44
C PRO A 256 -0.14 -19.45 5.96
N HIS A 257 -1.35 -19.61 6.45
CA HIS A 257 -1.62 -19.63 7.89
C HIS A 257 -0.87 -20.80 8.57
N PRO A 258 -0.33 -20.63 9.82
CA PRO A 258 -0.46 -19.46 10.71
C PRO A 258 0.78 -18.53 10.72
N ASN A 259 1.80 -18.80 9.93
CA ASN A 259 3.15 -18.27 10.14
C ASN A 259 3.36 -16.81 9.69
N TYR A 260 2.39 -16.21 9.02
CA TYR A 260 2.49 -14.85 8.46
C TYR A 260 1.55 -13.86 9.16
N ALA A 261 0.38 -13.55 8.61
CA ALA A 261 -0.53 -12.56 9.19
C ALA A 261 -1.00 -12.95 10.60
N GLN A 262 -1.29 -14.24 10.86
CA GLN A 262 -1.68 -14.71 12.20
C GLN A 262 -0.55 -14.52 13.20
N ALA A 263 0.69 -14.83 12.82
CA ALA A 263 1.85 -14.65 13.68
C ALA A 263 2.05 -13.18 14.07
N VAL A 264 1.78 -12.25 13.15
CA VAL A 264 1.78 -10.80 13.41
C VAL A 264 0.66 -10.44 14.39
N TYR A 265 -0.58 -10.91 14.13
CA TYR A 265 -1.73 -10.69 15.01
C TYR A 265 -1.46 -11.13 16.45
N ASP A 266 -0.94 -12.34 16.62
CA ASP A 266 -0.70 -12.93 17.94
C ASP A 266 0.35 -12.16 18.74
N ARG A 267 1.34 -11.56 18.07
CA ARG A 267 2.52 -10.91 18.66
C ARG A 267 2.39 -9.40 18.87
N LEU A 268 1.44 -8.75 18.19
CA LEU A 268 1.15 -7.34 18.42
C LEU A 268 0.56 -7.12 19.83
N SER A 269 1.10 -6.13 20.55
CA SER A 269 0.60 -5.73 21.88
C SER A 269 -0.75 -5.02 21.78
N VAL A 270 -0.90 -4.15 20.81
CA VAL A 270 -2.18 -3.53 20.44
C VAL A 270 -2.82 -4.38 19.36
N LYS A 271 -3.95 -5.01 19.67
CA LYS A 271 -4.60 -5.90 18.73
C LYS A 271 -5.18 -5.13 17.54
N PRO A 272 -4.85 -5.54 16.31
CA PRO A 272 -5.39 -4.93 15.11
C PRO A 272 -6.87 -5.29 14.92
N GLU A 273 -7.57 -4.49 14.13
CA GLU A 273 -8.80 -4.90 13.48
C GLU A 273 -8.45 -6.01 12.46
N TYR A 274 -8.87 -7.25 12.72
CA TYR A 274 -8.40 -8.41 11.98
C TYR A 274 -9.46 -9.03 11.10
N HIS A 275 -9.19 -9.12 9.81
CA HIS A 275 -10.09 -9.64 8.80
C HIS A 275 -9.51 -10.89 8.13
N VAL A 276 -10.30 -11.95 8.13
CA VAL A 276 -10.02 -13.19 7.40
C VAL A 276 -11.02 -13.31 6.27
N VAL A 277 -10.55 -13.28 5.03
CA VAL A 277 -11.41 -13.28 3.85
C VAL A 277 -11.61 -14.71 3.37
N PRO A 278 -12.85 -15.24 3.43
CA PRO A 278 -13.13 -16.62 3.02
C PRO A 278 -12.79 -16.86 1.55
N ASN A 279 -12.19 -18.01 1.25
CA ASN A 279 -11.78 -18.46 -0.08
C ASN A 279 -10.82 -17.54 -0.83
N ALA A 280 -10.28 -16.49 -0.20
CA ALA A 280 -9.35 -15.58 -0.84
C ALA A 280 -7.95 -16.16 -0.90
N GLY A 281 -7.34 -16.20 -2.07
CA GLY A 281 -5.92 -16.44 -2.27
C GLY A 281 -5.08 -15.20 -2.00
N HIS A 282 -3.74 -15.33 -2.14
CA HIS A 282 -2.80 -14.24 -1.88
C HIS A 282 -3.11 -12.98 -2.69
N PHE A 283 -3.35 -13.15 -3.99
CA PHE A 283 -3.51 -12.03 -4.91
C PHE A 283 -4.90 -11.39 -4.90
N ALA A 284 -5.80 -11.84 -4.04
CA ALA A 284 -7.12 -11.27 -3.85
C ALA A 284 -7.08 -9.76 -3.50
N PHE A 285 -6.00 -9.27 -2.90
CA PHE A 285 -5.79 -7.88 -2.50
C PHE A 285 -5.21 -6.97 -3.59
N LEU A 286 -4.84 -7.53 -4.76
CA LEU A 286 -4.49 -6.75 -5.94
C LEU A 286 -5.76 -6.27 -6.65
N ALA A 287 -5.69 -5.11 -7.28
CA ALA A 287 -6.76 -4.61 -8.12
C ALA A 287 -7.26 -5.68 -9.12
N PRO A 288 -8.56 -5.77 -9.41
CA PRO A 288 -9.08 -6.72 -10.38
C PRO A 288 -8.35 -6.62 -11.72
N CYS A 289 -7.94 -7.76 -12.26
CA CYS A 289 -7.17 -7.81 -13.50
C CYS A 289 -8.00 -7.42 -14.72
N THR A 290 -7.37 -6.69 -15.65
CA THR A 290 -7.90 -6.55 -17.01
C THR A 290 -7.67 -7.84 -17.80
N PRO A 291 -8.44 -8.10 -18.87
CA PRO A 291 -8.19 -9.26 -19.75
C PRO A 291 -6.76 -9.30 -20.31
N SER A 292 -6.17 -8.14 -20.62
CA SER A 292 -4.79 -8.05 -21.11
C SER A 292 -3.77 -8.42 -20.03
N LEU A 293 -3.97 -7.97 -18.79
CA LEU A 293 -3.10 -8.32 -17.68
C LEU A 293 -3.20 -9.82 -17.36
N ALA A 294 -4.41 -10.38 -17.36
CA ALA A 294 -4.63 -11.80 -17.15
C ALA A 294 -3.97 -12.69 -18.20
N ALA A 295 -3.88 -12.21 -19.44
CA ALA A 295 -3.17 -12.91 -20.51
C ALA A 295 -1.63 -12.84 -20.37
N MET A 296 -1.10 -11.74 -19.79
CA MET A 296 0.36 -11.54 -19.61
C MET A 296 0.91 -12.22 -18.35
N VAL A 297 0.18 -12.18 -17.24
CA VAL A 297 0.60 -12.68 -15.93
C VAL A 297 -0.56 -13.40 -15.22
N PRO A 298 -0.99 -14.55 -15.77
CA PRO A 298 -2.15 -15.27 -15.28
C PRO A 298 -2.02 -15.67 -13.81
N GLU A 299 -0.81 -15.89 -13.31
CA GLU A 299 -0.54 -16.31 -11.93
C GLU A 299 -1.00 -15.32 -10.86
N ILE A 300 -1.04 -14.01 -11.15
CA ILE A 300 -1.55 -13.01 -10.21
C ILE A 300 -3.02 -12.66 -10.42
N CYS A 301 -3.60 -13.16 -11.53
CA CYS A 301 -4.97 -12.86 -11.94
C CYS A 301 -5.93 -14.02 -11.73
N HIS A 302 -5.41 -15.21 -11.46
CA HIS A 302 -6.21 -16.40 -11.17
C HIS A 302 -6.59 -16.41 -9.69
N ASP A 303 -7.88 -16.35 -9.43
CA ASP A 303 -8.42 -16.48 -8.08
C ASP A 303 -8.85 -17.94 -7.81
N PRO A 304 -8.88 -18.39 -6.54
CA PRO A 304 -9.46 -19.67 -6.18
C PRO A 304 -10.89 -19.82 -6.67
N GLU A 305 -11.32 -21.05 -6.89
CA GLU A 305 -12.71 -21.36 -7.27
C GLU A 305 -13.69 -20.77 -6.24
N HIS A 306 -14.76 -20.15 -6.73
CA HIS A 306 -15.78 -19.46 -5.92
C HIS A 306 -15.34 -18.17 -5.22
N PHE A 307 -14.20 -17.57 -5.59
CA PHE A 307 -13.83 -16.24 -5.14
C PHE A 307 -14.01 -15.20 -6.25
N ASP A 308 -14.77 -14.14 -5.98
CA ASP A 308 -14.96 -13.00 -6.88
C ASP A 308 -14.17 -11.79 -6.33
N ARG A 309 -12.97 -11.55 -6.88
CA ARG A 309 -12.11 -10.43 -6.51
C ARG A 309 -12.81 -9.09 -6.70
N THR A 310 -13.59 -8.93 -7.77
CA THR A 310 -14.29 -7.67 -8.04
C THR A 310 -15.37 -7.41 -6.99
N ALA A 311 -16.13 -8.43 -6.60
CA ALA A 311 -17.11 -8.32 -5.52
C ALA A 311 -16.42 -8.02 -4.18
N PHE A 312 -15.32 -8.70 -3.89
CA PHE A 312 -14.52 -8.45 -2.68
C PHE A 312 -14.02 -7.01 -2.59
N HIS A 313 -13.47 -6.43 -3.67
CA HIS A 313 -12.98 -5.05 -3.67
C HIS A 313 -14.08 -4.01 -3.46
N ARG A 314 -15.35 -4.31 -3.78
CA ARG A 314 -16.49 -3.43 -3.44
C ARG A 314 -16.74 -3.35 -1.92
N GLU A 315 -16.26 -4.32 -1.14
CA GLU A 315 -16.34 -4.33 0.33
C GLU A 315 -15.02 -3.89 0.95
N PHE A 316 -13.89 -4.36 0.41
CA PHE A 316 -12.55 -4.09 0.90
C PHE A 316 -12.18 -2.59 0.83
N ASN A 317 -12.37 -1.95 -0.33
CA ASN A 317 -12.01 -0.55 -0.51
C ASN A 317 -12.78 0.39 0.43
N PRO A 318 -14.12 0.29 0.60
CA PRO A 318 -14.85 1.05 1.61
C PRO A 318 -14.39 0.76 3.05
N ALA A 319 -14.04 -0.48 3.39
CA ALA A 319 -13.53 -0.82 4.72
C ALA A 319 -12.18 -0.15 5.01
N VAL A 320 -11.26 -0.12 4.04
CA VAL A 320 -9.99 0.60 4.13
C VAL A 320 -10.21 2.10 4.34
N VAL A 321 -11.11 2.70 3.56
CA VAL A 321 -11.50 4.12 3.68
C VAL A 321 -12.08 4.42 5.06
N ALA A 322 -13.03 3.60 5.52
CA ALA A 322 -13.67 3.78 6.82
C ALA A 322 -12.66 3.69 7.97
N PHE A 323 -11.72 2.74 7.90
CA PHE A 323 -10.67 2.58 8.89
C PHE A 323 -9.79 3.84 8.97
N PHE A 324 -9.24 4.33 7.86
CA PHE A 324 -8.40 5.52 7.90
C PHE A 324 -9.14 6.76 8.36
N ARG A 325 -10.40 6.96 7.94
CA ARG A 325 -11.24 8.06 8.45
C ARG A 325 -11.45 8.00 9.96
N ALA A 326 -11.62 6.80 10.51
CA ALA A 326 -11.88 6.61 11.94
C ALA A 326 -10.61 6.72 12.80
N LYS A 327 -9.42 6.46 12.24
CA LYS A 327 -8.17 6.35 13.01
C LYS A 327 -7.24 7.54 12.85
N LEU A 328 -7.39 8.33 11.80
CA LEU A 328 -6.65 9.57 11.65
C LEU A 328 -7.25 10.68 12.54
N PRO A 329 -6.43 11.62 13.04
CA PRO A 329 -6.93 12.78 13.80
C PRO A 329 -8.03 13.51 13.03
N ALA A 330 -9.01 14.04 13.74
CA ALA A 330 -9.98 14.97 13.18
C ALA A 330 -9.27 16.24 12.70
N HIS A 331 -9.81 16.83 11.63
CA HIS A 331 -9.29 18.10 11.09
C HIS A 331 -9.79 19.25 11.94
#